data_95453970b6815f264caa21d1f74f57b0
#
_entry.id   95453970b6815f264caa21d1f74f57b0
#
_cell.length_a   1.000
_cell.length_b   1.000
_cell.length_c   1.000
_cell.angle_alpha   90.00
_cell.angle_beta   90.00
_cell.angle_gamma   90.00
#
_symmetry.space_group_name_H-M   'P 1'
#
loop_
_entity.id
_entity.type
_entity.pdbx_description
1 polymer ?
#
loop_
_entity_poly.entity_id
_entity_poly.type
_entity_poly.pdbx_seq_one_letter_code
_entity_poly.pdbx_strand_id
1 'polypeptide(L)'
;MKLFHIARQLKRPFLCRATAFLVFSFYLLVSHSQYRVVHLGKPVNTPGSETGALRLDDTVLVFSSMEHSSGKNSQFDVGGPMMQVYQARITRNGNLARPHLDRWGLNSKRDHTGNIAFDPYTQDIYFTRGDVETLNCEIYYAKKKRRRGWEKPVKLKGAVNMEGYTSTHPSVGRLADSTVILYFVSNRPGGLGGADIWYTLVKNGQSGECVNLGPMVNSPADEYTPFYDQRNGVLYFSSDRAGGKGGHDIYGAVGQRNSWQQAEAVCHCLNSEQNDLYFTITHYDSITGRPLAGYLASNRSDSFFLTDTSCCNDLYEWRAESGEQRAEDTVSIAVDTTTVLHSPLSTLHSFTFPLYLYFHNDEPDPMSRKGTTETSYTDCQRRYAQLRGEYVGRQTSAADSALMEEFFDSCVVGNYERVEALFDYIEEQLDEGHSIVLTIAGYASPVFHNDYNQLLSERRIASFINMLRGWRGGMFADAMDDRRLTVEQKPMGVDNNSSLIIHHLTTPSTAFPPRWLAASRSAVARRDNFFSFFL
;
A
#
# COMPACT_ATOMS: atom_id res chain seq x y z
N MET A 1 13.82 -38.10 55.48
CA MET A 1 12.41 -37.76 55.14
C MET A 1 12.23 -36.26 55.12
N LYS A 2 12.94 -35.54 54.20
CA LYS A 2 12.81 -34.09 53.93
C LYS A 2 13.47 -33.72 52.61
N LEU A 3 13.28 -34.51 51.57
CA LEU A 3 13.86 -34.25 50.23
C LEU A 3 12.91 -34.62 49.08
N PHE A 4 11.59 -34.70 49.36
CA PHE A 4 10.58 -35.06 48.33
C PHE A 4 9.47 -34.02 48.15
N HIS A 5 9.70 -32.74 48.56
CA HIS A 5 8.63 -31.75 48.50
C HIS A 5 8.94 -30.52 47.62
N ILE A 6 10.02 -30.50 46.84
CA ILE A 6 10.38 -29.37 45.97
C ILE A 6 10.18 -29.65 44.45
N ALA A 7 9.77 -30.87 44.09
CA ALA A 7 9.62 -31.27 42.68
C ALA A 7 8.19 -31.17 42.13
N ARG A 8 7.28 -30.41 42.74
CA ARG A 8 5.87 -30.36 42.31
C ARG A 8 5.31 -28.98 41.99
N GLN A 9 6.15 -27.95 41.79
CA GLN A 9 5.67 -26.62 41.41
C GLN A 9 6.26 -26.02 40.10
N LEU A 10 6.87 -26.84 39.25
CA LEU A 10 7.36 -26.37 37.94
C LEU A 10 6.77 -27.21 36.81
N LYS A 11 5.43 -27.29 36.74
CA LYS A 11 4.71 -27.70 35.54
C LYS A 11 3.54 -26.74 35.29
N ARG A 12 3.86 -25.51 34.94
CA ARG A 12 2.99 -24.72 34.09
C ARG A 12 3.70 -24.65 32.74
N PRO A 13 3.12 -25.20 31.66
CA PRO A 13 3.62 -24.90 30.33
C PRO A 13 3.39 -23.39 30.14
N PHE A 14 4.46 -22.65 29.97
CA PHE A 14 4.38 -21.36 29.25
C PHE A 14 3.83 -21.73 27.86
N LEU A 15 2.51 -21.63 27.70
CA LEU A 15 1.91 -21.44 26.42
C LEU A 15 2.45 -20.08 25.91
N CYS A 16 3.58 -20.15 25.25
CA CYS A 16 3.96 -19.12 24.29
C CYS A 16 2.82 -19.15 23.26
N ARG A 17 1.87 -18.23 23.39
CA ARG A 17 0.99 -17.85 22.29
C ARG A 17 1.90 -17.23 21.24
N ALA A 18 2.53 -18.08 20.46
CA ALA A 18 2.92 -17.72 19.12
C ALA A 18 1.60 -17.52 18.37
N THR A 19 1.03 -16.32 18.49
CA THR A 19 0.18 -15.79 17.46
C THR A 19 1.08 -15.78 16.24
N ALA A 20 0.89 -16.76 15.36
CA ALA A 20 1.37 -16.71 14.00
C ALA A 20 0.62 -15.52 13.36
N PHE A 21 1.18 -14.32 13.54
CA PHE A 21 0.87 -13.23 12.65
C PHE A 21 1.44 -13.70 11.31
N LEU A 22 0.55 -14.12 10.44
CA LEU A 22 0.78 -14.08 9.01
C LEU A 22 1.14 -12.62 8.69
N VAL A 23 2.42 -12.31 8.78
CA VAL A 23 2.97 -11.11 8.21
C VAL A 23 2.95 -11.39 6.70
N PHE A 24 1.81 -11.17 6.08
CA PHE A 24 1.82 -10.75 4.71
C PHE A 24 2.75 -9.55 4.69
N SER A 25 3.95 -9.73 4.19
CA SER A 25 4.86 -8.63 3.92
C SER A 25 4.15 -7.73 2.96
N PHE A 26 3.57 -6.71 3.55
CA PHE A 26 2.75 -5.76 2.87
C PHE A 26 3.69 -4.98 1.96
N TYR A 27 3.53 -5.23 0.69
CA TYR A 27 4.01 -4.29 -0.31
C TYR A 27 3.20 -3.00 -0.19
N LEU A 28 3.56 -2.19 0.78
CA LEU A 28 3.48 -0.77 0.52
C LEU A 28 4.14 -0.59 -0.85
N LEU A 29 3.56 0.21 -1.71
CA LEU A 29 4.06 0.62 -3.02
C LEU A 29 5.56 0.99 -3.06
N VAL A 30 6.41 0.37 -2.23
CA VAL A 30 7.80 0.72 -1.92
C VAL A 30 8.80 0.04 -2.87
N SER A 31 8.44 -1.03 -3.53
CA SER A 31 9.40 -1.71 -4.40
C SER A 31 9.12 -1.42 -5.88
N HIS A 32 9.93 -0.58 -6.49
CA HIS A 32 10.27 -0.43 -7.92
C HIS A 32 9.19 -0.68 -9.00
N SER A 33 7.92 -0.83 -8.64
CA SER A 33 6.83 -0.61 -9.57
C SER A 33 6.81 0.87 -9.86
N GLN A 34 7.21 1.27 -11.05
CA GLN A 34 6.99 2.64 -11.48
C GLN A 34 5.47 2.82 -11.56
N TYR A 35 4.93 3.70 -10.73
CA TYR A 35 3.56 4.16 -10.87
C TYR A 35 3.63 5.50 -11.60
N ARG A 36 2.88 5.60 -12.67
CA ARG A 36 2.68 6.87 -13.35
C ARG A 36 1.51 7.59 -12.69
N VAL A 37 1.72 8.84 -12.33
CA VAL A 37 0.67 9.73 -11.82
C VAL A 37 0.33 10.72 -12.91
N VAL A 38 -0.95 10.79 -13.29
CA VAL A 38 -1.43 11.58 -14.42
C VAL A 38 -2.55 12.50 -13.97
N HIS A 39 -2.39 13.78 -14.22
CA HIS A 39 -3.42 14.79 -13.98
C HIS A 39 -4.69 14.51 -14.79
N LEU A 40 -5.87 14.47 -14.16
CA LEU A 40 -7.12 14.16 -14.85
C LEU A 40 -7.56 15.26 -15.83
N GLY A 41 -7.08 16.47 -15.65
CA GLY A 41 -7.39 17.59 -16.53
C GLY A 41 -8.87 17.99 -16.53
N LYS A 42 -9.24 18.86 -17.50
CA LYS A 42 -10.64 19.22 -17.72
C LYS A 42 -11.37 18.04 -18.40
N PRO A 43 -12.66 17.83 -18.13
CA PRO A 43 -13.58 18.72 -17.38
C PRO A 43 -13.69 18.39 -15.89
N VAL A 44 -12.85 17.51 -15.33
CA VAL A 44 -12.93 17.09 -13.91
C VAL A 44 -12.29 18.12 -13.01
N ASN A 45 -11.02 18.42 -13.25
CA ASN A 45 -10.28 19.43 -12.50
C ASN A 45 -10.65 20.85 -12.95
N THR A 46 -10.70 21.75 -11.98
CA THR A 46 -11.02 23.17 -12.13
C THR A 46 -9.96 24.00 -11.39
N PRO A 47 -9.94 25.34 -11.51
CA PRO A 47 -9.08 26.14 -10.64
C PRO A 47 -9.43 26.06 -9.14
N GLY A 48 -10.59 25.53 -8.76
CA GLY A 48 -10.96 25.23 -7.38
C GLY A 48 -10.30 23.97 -6.85
N SER A 49 -10.78 23.48 -5.72
CA SER A 49 -10.22 22.26 -5.12
C SER A 49 -11.11 21.05 -5.41
N GLU A 50 -10.51 20.02 -5.99
CA GLU A 50 -11.11 18.70 -6.20
C GLU A 50 -10.43 17.66 -5.30
N THR A 51 -11.23 16.87 -4.56
CA THR A 51 -10.71 15.92 -3.58
C THR A 51 -11.54 14.64 -3.51
N GLY A 52 -10.99 13.59 -2.90
CA GLY A 52 -11.72 12.40 -2.48
C GLY A 52 -12.37 11.63 -3.61
N ALA A 53 -11.64 11.41 -4.72
CA ALA A 53 -12.14 10.63 -5.85
C ALA A 53 -12.34 9.16 -5.49
N LEU A 54 -13.53 8.63 -5.74
CA LEU A 54 -13.92 7.26 -5.46
C LEU A 54 -14.74 6.68 -6.63
N ARG A 55 -14.40 5.49 -7.11
CA ARG A 55 -15.24 4.73 -8.04
C ARG A 55 -16.31 3.97 -7.27
N LEU A 56 -17.56 4.21 -7.60
CA LEU A 56 -18.68 3.44 -7.06
C LEU A 56 -18.89 2.14 -7.83
N ASP A 57 -18.66 2.19 -9.13
CA ASP A 57 -18.72 1.07 -10.07
C ASP A 57 -17.90 1.42 -11.33
N ASP A 58 -17.94 0.58 -12.36
CA ASP A 58 -17.20 0.80 -13.60
C ASP A 58 -17.71 1.98 -14.45
N THR A 59 -18.81 2.62 -14.03
CA THR A 59 -19.46 3.67 -14.83
C THR A 59 -19.48 5.04 -14.16
N VAL A 60 -19.20 5.12 -12.84
CA VAL A 60 -19.35 6.35 -12.06
C VAL A 60 -18.15 6.61 -11.16
N LEU A 61 -17.52 7.75 -11.38
CA LEU A 61 -16.58 8.39 -10.46
C LEU A 61 -17.32 9.43 -9.63
N VAL A 62 -17.12 9.43 -8.32
CA VAL A 62 -17.63 10.45 -7.38
C VAL A 62 -16.44 11.18 -6.76
N PHE A 63 -16.56 12.47 -6.57
CA PHE A 63 -15.53 13.30 -5.95
C PHE A 63 -16.16 14.56 -5.33
N SER A 64 -15.39 15.28 -4.56
CA SER A 64 -15.80 16.55 -3.95
C SER A 64 -15.14 17.71 -4.69
N SER A 65 -15.88 18.79 -4.98
CA SER A 65 -15.36 19.98 -5.64
C SER A 65 -15.96 21.25 -5.07
N MET A 66 -15.17 22.31 -5.05
CA MET A 66 -15.59 23.65 -4.63
C MET A 66 -16.09 24.51 -5.81
N GLU A 67 -15.47 24.44 -6.96
CA GLU A 67 -15.71 25.41 -8.05
C GLU A 67 -16.80 24.99 -9.05
N HIS A 68 -17.03 23.71 -9.23
CA HIS A 68 -18.12 23.25 -10.10
C HIS A 68 -19.50 23.79 -9.66
N SER A 69 -19.60 24.29 -8.42
CA SER A 69 -20.80 24.94 -7.88
C SER A 69 -21.01 26.38 -8.34
N SER A 70 -20.03 27.04 -8.95
CA SER A 70 -20.07 28.47 -9.33
C SER A 70 -20.80 28.77 -10.64
N GLY A 71 -21.67 27.89 -11.13
CA GLY A 71 -22.60 28.21 -12.23
C GLY A 71 -23.50 29.39 -11.90
N LYS A 72 -23.99 30.11 -12.93
CA LYS A 72 -24.78 31.36 -12.87
C LYS A 72 -26.01 31.39 -11.92
N ASN A 73 -26.28 30.32 -11.19
CA ASN A 73 -27.40 30.18 -10.25
C ASN A 73 -26.94 29.85 -8.80
N SER A 74 -25.66 29.98 -8.47
CA SER A 74 -25.22 29.82 -7.11
C SER A 74 -25.49 31.10 -6.32
N GLN A 75 -26.71 31.26 -5.85
CA GLN A 75 -26.99 32.16 -4.73
C GLN A 75 -26.39 31.55 -3.48
N PHE A 76 -25.15 31.89 -3.19
CA PHE A 76 -24.55 31.60 -1.88
C PHE A 76 -25.10 32.64 -0.91
N ASP A 77 -25.97 32.20 -0.03
CA ASP A 77 -26.50 33.07 1.05
C ASP A 77 -25.45 33.37 2.13
N VAL A 78 -24.29 32.68 2.12
CA VAL A 78 -23.22 32.88 3.10
C VAL A 78 -21.83 32.56 2.48
N GLY A 79 -21.06 33.57 2.17
CA GLY A 79 -19.63 33.70 2.37
C GLY A 79 -18.66 32.88 1.54
N GLY A 80 -18.97 32.24 0.39
CA GLY A 80 -17.95 31.62 -0.46
C GLY A 80 -18.37 30.32 -1.14
N PRO A 81 -17.48 29.72 -1.97
CA PRO A 81 -17.77 28.45 -2.62
C PRO A 81 -17.86 27.31 -1.61
N MET A 82 -18.88 26.46 -1.75
CA MET A 82 -19.09 25.30 -0.87
C MET A 82 -18.54 24.02 -1.50
N MET A 83 -17.85 23.22 -0.70
CA MET A 83 -17.51 21.86 -1.08
C MET A 83 -18.78 21.04 -1.28
N GLN A 84 -18.94 20.45 -2.47
CA GLN A 84 -20.08 19.63 -2.83
C GLN A 84 -19.64 18.37 -3.56
N VAL A 85 -20.46 17.34 -3.48
CA VAL A 85 -20.25 16.06 -4.16
C VAL A 85 -20.70 16.14 -5.60
N TYR A 86 -19.84 15.72 -6.50
CA TYR A 86 -20.06 15.62 -7.94
C TYR A 86 -19.92 14.18 -8.43
N GLN A 87 -20.50 13.93 -9.59
CA GLN A 87 -20.40 12.65 -10.29
C GLN A 87 -19.94 12.87 -11.72
N ALA A 88 -18.97 12.10 -12.17
CA ALA A 88 -18.57 12.00 -13.56
C ALA A 88 -18.84 10.59 -14.07
N ARG A 89 -19.50 10.47 -15.24
CA ARG A 89 -19.70 9.19 -15.89
C ARG A 89 -18.39 8.75 -16.55
N ILE A 90 -18.00 7.51 -16.33
CA ILE A 90 -16.90 6.85 -17.03
C ILE A 90 -17.45 6.32 -18.36
N THR A 91 -16.88 6.74 -19.48
CA THR A 91 -17.29 6.28 -20.82
C THR A 91 -16.71 4.90 -21.11
N ARG A 92 -17.18 4.25 -22.19
CA ARG A 92 -16.64 2.95 -22.61
C ARG A 92 -15.13 2.95 -22.92
N ASN A 93 -14.59 4.11 -23.29
CA ASN A 93 -13.16 4.30 -23.56
C ASN A 93 -12.37 4.70 -22.31
N GLY A 94 -12.96 4.65 -21.11
CA GLY A 94 -12.32 5.04 -19.86
C GLY A 94 -12.29 6.55 -19.59
N ASN A 95 -12.67 7.40 -20.54
CA ASN A 95 -12.66 8.85 -20.36
C ASN A 95 -13.77 9.31 -19.42
N LEU A 96 -13.53 10.41 -18.70
CA LEU A 96 -14.51 11.02 -17.81
C LEU A 96 -15.36 12.04 -18.55
N ALA A 97 -16.68 11.88 -18.48
CA ALA A 97 -17.63 12.86 -19.00
C ALA A 97 -17.69 14.08 -18.06
N ARG A 98 -18.27 15.20 -18.57
CA ARG A 98 -18.46 16.41 -17.76
C ARG A 98 -19.14 16.09 -16.44
N PRO A 99 -18.58 16.49 -15.31
CA PRO A 99 -19.17 16.28 -14.00
C PRO A 99 -20.51 17.01 -13.84
N HIS A 100 -21.35 16.46 -12.99
CA HIS A 100 -22.59 17.12 -12.59
C HIS A 100 -22.80 16.91 -11.08
N LEU A 101 -23.51 17.85 -10.48
CA LEU A 101 -23.85 17.80 -9.06
C LEU A 101 -24.55 16.48 -8.72
N ASP A 102 -24.25 15.93 -7.55
CA ASP A 102 -24.90 14.72 -7.05
C ASP A 102 -26.42 14.83 -7.08
N ARG A 103 -27.08 13.81 -7.64
CA ARG A 103 -28.54 13.71 -7.77
C ARG A 103 -29.18 12.79 -6.73
N TRP A 104 -28.39 12.22 -5.85
CA TRP A 104 -28.89 11.28 -4.82
C TRP A 104 -29.31 11.99 -3.54
N GLY A 105 -29.05 13.32 -3.45
CA GLY A 105 -29.45 14.14 -2.33
C GLY A 105 -28.47 14.09 -1.15
N LEU A 106 -27.20 13.81 -1.42
CA LEU A 106 -26.15 13.84 -0.41
C LEU A 106 -25.78 15.26 0.00
N ASN A 107 -25.75 16.18 -0.98
CA ASN A 107 -25.38 17.56 -0.76
C ASN A 107 -26.35 18.30 0.16
N SER A 108 -25.81 19.13 1.03
CA SER A 108 -26.54 20.13 1.81
C SER A 108 -26.60 21.46 1.06
N LYS A 109 -27.62 22.27 1.35
CA LYS A 109 -27.71 23.66 0.88
C LYS A 109 -26.98 24.65 1.79
N ARG A 110 -26.58 24.22 2.98
CA ARG A 110 -26.02 25.09 4.05
C ARG A 110 -24.66 24.64 4.53
N ASP A 111 -24.31 23.36 4.33
CA ASP A 111 -23.09 22.77 4.85
C ASP A 111 -22.22 22.26 3.72
N HIS A 112 -20.92 22.31 3.89
CA HIS A 112 -20.00 21.57 3.04
C HIS A 112 -20.34 20.08 3.07
N THR A 113 -20.23 19.40 1.93
CA THR A 113 -20.44 17.94 1.83
C THR A 113 -19.31 17.35 1.01
N GLY A 114 -18.60 16.37 1.57
CA GLY A 114 -17.48 15.75 0.87
C GLY A 114 -16.96 14.50 1.56
N ASN A 115 -15.79 14.03 1.10
CA ASN A 115 -15.04 12.94 1.70
C ASN A 115 -15.88 11.66 1.83
N ILE A 116 -16.29 11.11 0.70
CA ILE A 116 -17.17 9.94 0.65
C ILE A 116 -16.39 8.66 0.89
N ALA A 117 -16.90 7.81 1.77
CA ALA A 117 -16.53 6.40 1.90
C ALA A 117 -17.71 5.50 1.52
N PHE A 118 -17.44 4.48 0.73
CA PHE A 118 -18.43 3.54 0.22
C PHE A 118 -18.19 2.16 0.81
N ASP A 119 -19.24 1.55 1.34
CA ASP A 119 -19.20 0.17 1.78
C ASP A 119 -19.58 -0.75 0.60
N PRO A 120 -18.64 -1.51 0.03
CA PRO A 120 -18.91 -2.32 -1.15
C PRO A 120 -19.92 -3.46 -0.92
N TYR A 121 -20.14 -3.87 0.34
CA TYR A 121 -21.05 -4.97 0.69
C TYR A 121 -22.51 -4.52 0.82
N THR A 122 -22.74 -3.48 1.62
CA THR A 122 -24.10 -2.93 1.80
C THR A 122 -24.44 -1.86 0.79
N GLN A 123 -23.42 -1.30 0.12
CA GLN A 123 -23.50 -0.13 -0.74
C GLN A 123 -23.97 1.13 0.01
N ASP A 124 -23.85 1.15 1.33
CA ASP A 124 -24.11 2.34 2.15
C ASP A 124 -22.97 3.33 1.97
N ILE A 125 -23.26 4.61 2.17
CA ILE A 125 -22.29 5.70 2.05
C ILE A 125 -22.12 6.37 3.41
N TYR A 126 -20.87 6.61 3.80
CA TYR A 126 -20.46 7.49 4.88
C TYR A 126 -19.75 8.70 4.29
N PHE A 127 -19.97 9.87 4.85
CA PHE A 127 -19.37 11.09 4.31
C PHE A 127 -19.33 12.20 5.38
N THR A 128 -18.54 13.24 5.09
CA THR A 128 -18.38 14.40 5.97
C THR A 128 -19.38 15.50 5.61
N ARG A 129 -19.97 16.13 6.62
CA ARG A 129 -20.57 17.46 6.54
C ARG A 129 -19.84 18.42 7.44
N GLY A 130 -19.48 19.58 6.90
CA GLY A 130 -18.81 20.66 7.62
C GLY A 130 -19.72 21.87 7.69
N ASP A 131 -19.92 22.38 8.89
CA ASP A 131 -20.62 23.64 9.11
C ASP A 131 -19.78 24.81 8.59
N VAL A 132 -20.35 25.69 7.78
CA VAL A 132 -19.62 26.78 7.12
C VAL A 132 -19.19 27.92 8.08
N GLU A 133 -19.81 28.04 9.25
CA GLU A 133 -19.49 29.09 10.23
C GLU A 133 -18.44 28.60 11.23
N THR A 134 -18.63 27.42 11.78
CA THR A 134 -17.77 26.87 12.85
C THR A 134 -16.62 26.02 12.29
N LEU A 135 -16.69 25.60 11.01
CA LEU A 135 -15.78 24.67 10.36
C LEU A 135 -15.70 23.30 11.05
N ASN A 136 -16.60 23.00 11.99
CA ASN A 136 -16.69 21.70 12.60
C ASN A 136 -17.30 20.69 11.63
N CYS A 137 -16.62 19.58 11.47
CA CYS A 137 -17.06 18.50 10.60
C CYS A 137 -17.66 17.34 11.39
N GLU A 138 -18.69 16.73 10.81
CA GLU A 138 -19.39 15.59 11.38
C GLU A 138 -19.61 14.51 10.33
N ILE A 139 -19.60 13.26 10.77
CA ILE A 139 -19.84 12.12 9.88
C ILE A 139 -21.32 11.83 9.79
N TYR A 140 -21.79 11.79 8.56
CA TYR A 140 -23.14 11.40 8.16
C TYR A 140 -23.09 10.06 7.41
N TYR A 141 -24.23 9.39 7.34
CA TYR A 141 -24.37 8.21 6.51
C TYR A 141 -25.73 8.19 5.81
N ALA A 142 -25.80 7.44 4.70
CA ALA A 142 -27.02 7.20 3.96
C ALA A 142 -27.07 5.73 3.51
N LYS A 143 -28.18 5.05 3.81
CA LYS A 143 -28.40 3.67 3.42
C LYS A 143 -28.75 3.56 1.95
N LYS A 144 -28.29 2.51 1.31
CA LYS A 144 -28.64 2.18 -0.07
C LYS A 144 -30.12 1.84 -0.20
N LYS A 145 -30.80 2.46 -1.15
CA LYS A 145 -32.16 2.09 -1.53
C LYS A 145 -32.16 0.83 -2.40
N ARG A 146 -33.24 0.07 -2.34
CA ARG A 146 -33.41 -1.15 -3.18
C ARG A 146 -33.31 -0.88 -4.68
N ARG A 147 -33.67 0.33 -5.16
CA ARG A 147 -33.62 0.71 -6.59
C ARG A 147 -32.40 1.60 -6.84
N ARG A 148 -32.59 2.91 -6.99
CA ARG A 148 -31.49 3.87 -7.26
C ARG A 148 -31.25 4.81 -6.09
N GLY A 149 -29.98 5.17 -5.88
CA GLY A 149 -29.55 6.18 -4.91
C GLY A 149 -29.60 5.70 -3.46
N TRP A 150 -29.59 6.64 -2.56
CA TRP A 150 -29.54 6.44 -1.12
C TRP A 150 -30.75 7.06 -0.43
N GLU A 151 -31.02 6.64 0.79
CA GLU A 151 -31.99 7.27 1.69
C GLU A 151 -31.53 8.69 2.06
N LYS A 152 -32.43 9.46 2.70
CA LYS A 152 -32.04 10.78 3.19
C LYS A 152 -30.87 10.63 4.18
N PRO A 153 -29.77 11.39 3.99
CA PRO A 153 -28.64 11.35 4.90
C PRO A 153 -29.03 11.70 6.34
N VAL A 154 -28.45 10.99 7.28
CA VAL A 154 -28.61 11.23 8.71
C VAL A 154 -27.24 11.29 9.38
N LYS A 155 -27.11 12.16 10.40
CA LYS A 155 -25.92 12.22 11.23
C LYS A 155 -25.71 10.86 11.91
N LEU A 156 -24.49 10.34 11.83
CA LEU A 156 -24.15 9.07 12.48
C LEU A 156 -24.20 9.25 14.00
N LYS A 157 -25.03 8.45 14.65
CA LYS A 157 -25.22 8.48 16.10
C LYS A 157 -24.08 7.79 16.83
N GLY A 158 -23.93 8.06 18.14
CA GLY A 158 -22.91 7.44 19.00
C GLY A 158 -21.69 8.33 19.19
N ALA A 159 -20.55 7.76 19.55
CA ALA A 159 -19.37 8.50 19.98
C ALA A 159 -18.55 9.10 18.83
N VAL A 160 -18.85 8.79 17.57
CA VAL A 160 -18.07 9.27 16.42
C VAL A 160 -18.08 10.78 16.30
N ASN A 161 -19.23 11.43 16.47
CA ASN A 161 -19.39 12.89 16.40
C ASN A 161 -19.39 13.47 17.82
N MET A 162 -18.19 13.77 18.31
CA MET A 162 -18.00 14.37 19.64
C MET A 162 -18.23 15.87 19.58
N GLU A 163 -19.08 16.40 20.44
CA GLU A 163 -19.39 17.82 20.51
C GLU A 163 -18.12 18.67 20.77
N GLY A 164 -17.97 19.76 20.02
CA GLY A 164 -16.81 20.66 20.10
C GLY A 164 -15.56 20.18 19.35
N TYR A 165 -15.62 19.02 18.71
CA TYR A 165 -14.49 18.45 17.95
C TYR A 165 -14.91 18.04 16.55
N THR A 166 -13.95 18.08 15.64
CA THR A 166 -14.13 17.63 14.26
C THR A 166 -14.07 16.11 14.15
N SER A 167 -14.94 15.54 13.31
CA SER A 167 -14.87 14.16 12.81
C SER A 167 -15.08 14.18 11.30
N THR A 168 -14.07 13.74 10.56
CA THR A 168 -14.01 13.90 9.10
C THR A 168 -13.32 12.71 8.43
N HIS A 169 -13.23 12.71 7.10
CA HIS A 169 -12.52 11.73 6.29
C HIS A 169 -12.85 10.28 6.66
N PRO A 170 -14.13 9.85 6.59
CA PRO A 170 -14.47 8.47 6.88
C PRO A 170 -13.84 7.51 5.88
N SER A 171 -13.46 6.32 6.35
CA SER A 171 -13.06 5.18 5.52
C SER A 171 -13.64 3.89 6.11
N VAL A 172 -14.12 2.99 5.25
CA VAL A 172 -14.84 1.79 5.68
C VAL A 172 -13.99 0.54 5.56
N GLY A 173 -13.96 -0.24 6.63
CA GLY A 173 -13.50 -1.63 6.65
C GLY A 173 -14.54 -2.55 7.26
N ARG A 174 -14.29 -3.86 7.27
CA ARG A 174 -15.17 -4.85 7.87
C ARG A 174 -14.42 -5.89 8.68
N LEU A 175 -15.05 -6.35 9.75
CA LEU A 175 -14.66 -7.55 10.49
C LEU A 175 -15.21 -8.81 9.81
N ALA A 176 -14.67 -9.96 10.18
CA ALA A 176 -15.13 -11.27 9.70
C ALA A 176 -16.63 -11.53 9.97
N ASP A 177 -17.17 -10.97 11.06
CA ASP A 177 -18.61 -11.03 11.39
C ASP A 177 -19.48 -10.01 10.64
N SER A 178 -18.92 -9.36 9.61
CA SER A 178 -19.54 -8.31 8.82
C SER A 178 -19.85 -7.00 9.58
N THR A 179 -19.33 -6.82 10.79
CA THR A 179 -19.39 -5.53 11.50
C THR A 179 -18.57 -4.49 10.76
N VAL A 180 -19.13 -3.30 10.54
CA VAL A 180 -18.42 -2.18 9.91
C VAL A 180 -17.40 -1.61 10.89
N ILE A 181 -16.14 -1.47 10.45
CA ILE A 181 -15.15 -0.63 11.07
C ILE A 181 -15.15 0.69 10.31
N LEU A 182 -15.38 1.78 11.00
CA LEU A 182 -15.28 3.12 10.44
C LEU A 182 -14.00 3.77 10.96
N TYR A 183 -13.02 3.94 10.09
CA TYR A 183 -11.85 4.78 10.33
C TYR A 183 -12.21 6.23 10.01
N PHE A 184 -11.70 7.17 10.77
CA PHE A 184 -11.99 8.58 10.57
C PHE A 184 -10.92 9.45 11.24
N VAL A 185 -10.85 10.71 10.85
CA VAL A 185 -9.94 11.70 11.43
C VAL A 185 -10.66 12.53 12.46
N SER A 186 -9.98 12.81 13.57
CA SER A 186 -10.53 13.70 14.61
C SER A 186 -9.43 14.37 15.43
N ASN A 187 -9.67 15.62 15.82
CA ASN A 187 -8.86 16.39 16.77
C ASN A 187 -9.33 16.26 18.22
N ARG A 188 -10.09 15.20 18.53
CA ARG A 188 -10.59 14.94 19.90
C ARG A 188 -9.47 14.64 20.89
N PRO A 189 -9.68 14.88 22.20
CA PRO A 189 -8.68 14.58 23.23
C PRO A 189 -8.24 13.12 23.23
N GLY A 190 -6.97 12.90 23.55
CA GLY A 190 -6.37 11.57 23.65
C GLY A 190 -5.66 11.13 22.36
N GLY A 191 -5.48 12.04 21.40
CA GLY A 191 -4.61 11.88 20.24
C GLY A 191 -3.13 12.10 20.55
N LEU A 192 -2.28 11.90 19.54
CA LEU A 192 -0.84 12.15 19.59
C LEU A 192 -0.46 13.47 18.92
N GLY A 193 -1.16 13.82 17.84
CA GLY A 193 -0.98 15.05 17.06
C GLY A 193 -2.15 16.01 17.17
N GLY A 194 -2.28 16.92 16.22
CA GLY A 194 -3.43 17.83 16.11
C GLY A 194 -4.65 17.11 15.53
N ALA A 195 -4.46 16.34 14.47
CA ALA A 195 -5.46 15.50 13.84
C ALA A 195 -4.95 14.06 13.74
N ASP A 196 -5.64 13.14 14.37
CA ASP A 196 -5.27 11.72 14.40
C ASP A 196 -6.33 10.86 13.72
N ILE A 197 -5.92 9.67 13.29
CA ILE A 197 -6.84 8.65 12.81
C ILE A 197 -7.34 7.81 13.98
N TRP A 198 -8.65 7.66 14.03
CA TRP A 198 -9.41 6.89 15.00
C TRP A 198 -10.24 5.82 14.31
N TYR A 199 -10.70 4.82 15.04
CA TYR A 199 -11.73 3.92 14.54
C TYR A 199 -12.87 3.74 15.54
N THR A 200 -14.03 3.36 15.01
CA THR A 200 -15.18 2.89 15.79
C THR A 200 -15.86 1.74 15.07
N LEU A 201 -16.58 0.91 15.82
CA LEU A 201 -17.43 -0.13 15.24
C LEU A 201 -18.84 0.42 15.07
N VAL A 202 -19.42 0.24 13.86
CA VAL A 202 -20.76 0.70 13.55
C VAL A 202 -21.70 -0.49 13.43
N LYS A 203 -22.75 -0.48 14.24
CA LYS A 203 -23.83 -1.47 14.22
C LYS A 203 -25.18 -0.75 14.16
N ASN A 204 -26.05 -1.15 13.22
CA ASN A 204 -27.40 -0.60 13.07
C ASN A 204 -27.44 0.96 12.95
N GLY A 205 -26.43 1.56 12.29
CA GLY A 205 -26.36 3.01 12.12
C GLY A 205 -25.99 3.78 13.39
N GLN A 206 -25.33 3.12 14.35
CA GLN A 206 -24.81 3.73 15.57
C GLN A 206 -23.33 3.33 15.76
N SER A 207 -22.49 4.32 16.03
CA SER A 207 -21.07 4.10 16.37
C SER A 207 -20.94 3.72 17.85
N GLY A 208 -20.01 2.83 18.13
CA GLY A 208 -19.56 2.49 19.47
C GLY A 208 -18.49 3.45 19.98
N GLU A 209 -17.68 2.98 20.92
CA GLU A 209 -16.50 3.66 21.44
C GLU A 209 -15.53 3.98 20.30
N CYS A 210 -14.86 5.14 20.40
CA CYS A 210 -13.83 5.55 19.43
C CYS A 210 -12.45 5.33 20.03
N VAL A 211 -11.58 4.66 19.28
CA VAL A 211 -10.24 4.27 19.71
C VAL A 211 -9.20 4.88 18.78
N ASN A 212 -8.20 5.55 19.35
CA ASN A 212 -7.05 6.07 18.61
C ASN A 212 -6.21 4.91 18.06
N LEU A 213 -5.68 5.01 16.84
CA LEU A 213 -4.88 3.94 16.24
C LEU A 213 -3.48 3.79 16.85
N GLY A 214 -3.06 4.75 17.68
CA GLY A 214 -1.80 4.72 18.40
C GLY A 214 -0.57 5.02 17.54
N PRO A 215 0.63 4.94 18.14
CA PRO A 215 1.86 5.48 17.54
C PRO A 215 2.41 4.69 16.34
N MET A 216 1.87 3.52 16.05
CA MET A 216 2.22 2.78 14.84
C MET A 216 1.62 3.43 13.59
N VAL A 217 0.49 4.14 13.73
CA VAL A 217 -0.21 4.85 12.66
C VAL A 217 -0.08 6.35 12.85
N ASN A 218 -0.53 6.87 13.99
CA ASN A 218 -0.51 8.30 14.32
C ASN A 218 0.87 8.76 14.81
N SER A 219 1.12 10.06 14.69
CA SER A 219 2.38 10.71 15.08
C SER A 219 2.10 12.03 15.80
N PRO A 220 3.11 12.77 16.27
CA PRO A 220 2.92 14.15 16.75
C PRO A 220 2.55 15.15 15.65
N ALA A 221 2.59 14.76 14.39
CA ALA A 221 2.12 15.50 13.23
C ALA A 221 0.62 15.26 12.99
N ASP A 222 0.09 15.71 11.86
CA ASP A 222 -1.29 15.49 11.47
C ASP A 222 -1.44 14.31 10.52
N GLU A 223 -2.44 13.48 10.76
CA GLU A 223 -2.83 12.36 9.89
C GLU A 223 -4.21 12.61 9.29
N TYR A 224 -4.29 12.55 7.95
CA TYR A 224 -5.51 12.83 7.19
C TYR A 224 -5.85 11.74 6.18
N THR A 225 -7.06 11.81 5.63
CA THR A 225 -7.54 11.10 4.44
C THR A 225 -7.30 9.58 4.45
N PRO A 226 -7.69 8.86 5.53
CA PRO A 226 -7.52 7.42 5.59
C PRO A 226 -8.32 6.71 4.48
N PHE A 227 -7.71 5.68 3.89
CA PHE A 227 -8.33 4.73 2.98
C PHE A 227 -7.94 3.31 3.40
N TYR A 228 -8.90 2.52 3.87
CA TYR A 228 -8.65 1.15 4.26
C TYR A 228 -8.84 0.19 3.09
N ASP A 229 -7.76 -0.41 2.64
CA ASP A 229 -7.77 -1.50 1.68
C ASP A 229 -8.12 -2.81 2.38
N GLN A 230 -9.39 -3.17 2.35
CA GLN A 230 -9.92 -4.39 2.97
C GLN A 230 -9.30 -5.66 2.38
N ARG A 231 -8.91 -5.64 1.09
CA ARG A 231 -8.35 -6.81 0.40
C ARG A 231 -6.98 -7.19 0.96
N ASN A 232 -6.15 -6.19 1.20
CA ASN A 232 -4.76 -6.39 1.64
C ASN A 232 -4.55 -6.09 3.14
N GLY A 233 -5.58 -5.62 3.86
CA GLY A 233 -5.48 -5.27 5.27
C GLY A 233 -4.59 -4.07 5.56
N VAL A 234 -4.68 -3.01 4.72
CA VAL A 234 -3.83 -1.82 4.82
C VAL A 234 -4.65 -0.58 4.97
N LEU A 235 -4.20 0.25 5.86
CA LEU A 235 -4.64 1.62 5.97
C LEU A 235 -3.64 2.54 5.28
N TYR A 236 -4.04 3.14 4.17
CA TYR A 236 -3.33 4.27 3.57
C TYR A 236 -3.85 5.57 4.17
N PHE A 237 -2.97 6.54 4.33
CA PHE A 237 -3.32 7.86 4.86
C PHE A 237 -2.24 8.87 4.49
N SER A 238 -2.54 10.15 4.66
CA SER A 238 -1.58 11.22 4.41
C SER A 238 -1.13 11.86 5.72
N SER A 239 0.16 12.19 5.83
CA SER A 239 0.74 12.80 7.03
C SER A 239 1.86 13.77 6.67
N ASP A 240 1.99 14.85 7.43
CA ASP A 240 3.07 15.83 7.36
C ASP A 240 4.21 15.52 8.34
N ARG A 241 4.30 14.25 8.80
CA ARG A 241 5.37 13.79 9.69
C ARG A 241 6.75 13.99 9.09
N ALA A 242 7.73 14.24 9.96
CA ALA A 242 9.11 14.43 9.53
C ALA A 242 9.66 13.24 8.74
N GLY A 243 10.43 13.54 7.68
CA GLY A 243 11.05 12.54 6.81
C GLY A 243 10.25 12.21 5.55
N GLY A 244 9.13 12.89 5.32
CA GLY A 244 8.41 12.87 4.04
C GLY A 244 9.16 13.59 2.93
N LYS A 245 8.58 13.54 1.73
CA LYS A 245 9.14 14.19 0.53
C LYS A 245 8.62 15.61 0.35
N GLY A 246 7.35 15.83 0.70
CA GLY A 246 6.66 17.11 0.52
C GLY A 246 6.00 17.65 1.79
N GLY A 247 4.83 18.23 1.63
CA GLY A 247 4.00 18.67 2.73
C GLY A 247 3.32 17.47 3.41
N HIS A 248 2.19 17.01 2.87
CA HIS A 248 1.58 15.75 3.27
C HIS A 248 1.97 14.67 2.28
N ASP A 249 2.52 13.59 2.77
CA ASP A 249 2.89 12.40 2.00
C ASP A 249 1.96 11.23 2.33
N ILE A 250 1.77 10.33 1.39
CA ILE A 250 0.99 9.11 1.56
C ILE A 250 1.82 8.07 2.28
N TYR A 251 1.29 7.54 3.37
CA TYR A 251 1.82 6.44 4.16
C TYR A 251 0.85 5.25 4.12
N GLY A 252 1.34 4.10 4.52
CA GLY A 252 0.52 2.92 4.70
C GLY A 252 0.94 2.13 5.92
N ALA A 253 -0.02 1.56 6.64
CA ALA A 253 0.17 0.69 7.78
C ALA A 253 -0.62 -0.59 7.60
N VAL A 254 0.02 -1.73 7.85
CA VAL A 254 -0.64 -3.04 7.83
C VAL A 254 -1.31 -3.30 9.15
N GLY A 255 -2.55 -3.73 9.12
CA GLY A 255 -3.24 -4.11 10.34
C GLY A 255 -4.74 -3.84 10.33
N GLN A 256 -5.33 -4.00 11.47
CA GLN A 256 -6.74 -3.71 11.72
C GLN A 256 -6.99 -3.44 13.21
N ARG A 257 -7.86 -2.48 13.53
CA ARG A 257 -8.25 -2.14 14.92
C ARG A 257 -7.05 -1.69 15.77
N ASN A 258 -6.65 -2.50 16.76
CA ASN A 258 -5.59 -2.20 17.73
C ASN A 258 -4.25 -2.85 17.36
N SER A 259 -4.18 -3.55 16.24
CA SER A 259 -2.98 -4.28 15.81
C SER A 259 -2.49 -3.70 14.48
N TRP A 260 -1.45 -2.89 14.55
CA TRP A 260 -0.84 -2.22 13.40
C TRP A 260 0.66 -2.46 13.38
N GLN A 261 1.20 -2.61 12.19
CA GLN A 261 2.62 -2.45 11.95
C GLN A 261 2.96 -0.97 11.81
N GLN A 262 4.25 -0.64 11.98
CA GLN A 262 4.72 0.74 11.79
C GLN A 262 4.33 1.25 10.40
N ALA A 263 3.76 2.44 10.35
CA ALA A 263 3.47 3.10 9.09
C ALA A 263 4.75 3.47 8.34
N GLU A 264 4.75 3.21 7.04
CA GLU A 264 5.86 3.52 6.13
C GLU A 264 5.36 4.38 4.97
N ALA A 265 6.21 5.29 4.48
CA ALA A 265 5.89 6.06 3.29
C ALA A 265 5.72 5.13 2.08
N VAL A 266 4.69 5.37 1.27
CA VAL A 266 4.56 4.68 -0.01
C VAL A 266 5.70 5.07 -0.96
N CYS A 267 5.77 4.42 -2.13
CA CYS A 267 6.89 4.67 -3.04
C CYS A 267 7.03 6.17 -3.39
N HIS A 268 8.27 6.63 -3.55
CA HIS A 268 8.59 8.00 -3.97
C HIS A 268 7.96 8.41 -5.32
N CYS A 269 7.46 7.45 -6.10
CA CYS A 269 6.79 7.69 -7.37
C CYS A 269 5.35 8.22 -7.20
N LEU A 270 4.73 7.98 -6.04
CA LEU A 270 3.40 8.48 -5.71
C LEU A 270 3.44 9.78 -4.91
N ASN A 271 4.42 9.93 -4.01
CA ASN A 271 4.63 11.15 -3.25
C ASN A 271 5.43 12.18 -4.03
N SER A 272 5.05 13.45 -3.93
CA SER A 272 5.67 14.61 -4.59
C SER A 272 6.30 15.56 -3.57
N GLU A 273 6.83 16.70 -4.03
CA GLU A 273 7.31 17.78 -3.17
C GLU A 273 6.18 18.67 -2.63
N GLN A 274 4.95 18.36 -2.99
CA GLN A 274 3.74 19.07 -2.61
C GLN A 274 2.90 18.23 -1.63
N ASN A 275 1.61 18.54 -1.48
CA ASN A 275 0.71 17.70 -0.70
C ASN A 275 0.15 16.58 -1.58
N ASP A 276 0.17 15.35 -1.08
CA ASP A 276 -0.45 14.20 -1.69
C ASP A 276 -1.46 13.59 -0.72
N LEU A 277 -2.73 13.63 -1.08
CA LEU A 277 -3.87 13.38 -0.21
C LEU A 277 -4.88 12.42 -0.89
N TYR A 278 -5.81 11.88 -0.12
CA TYR A 278 -6.97 11.12 -0.63
C TYR A 278 -6.60 9.95 -1.55
N PHE A 279 -5.57 9.22 -1.18
CA PHE A 279 -5.18 8.02 -1.92
C PHE A 279 -6.31 6.98 -1.91
N THR A 280 -6.66 6.45 -3.08
CA THR A 280 -7.64 5.36 -3.24
C THR A 280 -7.15 4.33 -4.25
N ILE A 281 -7.68 3.11 -4.17
CA ILE A 281 -7.38 2.02 -5.10
C ILE A 281 -8.66 1.64 -5.84
N THR A 282 -8.56 1.50 -7.17
CA THR A 282 -9.71 1.13 -8.01
C THR A 282 -9.55 -0.21 -8.70
N HIS A 283 -8.32 -0.61 -8.98
CA HIS A 283 -8.01 -1.87 -9.65
C HIS A 283 -6.89 -2.61 -8.94
N TYR A 284 -7.03 -3.92 -8.92
CA TYR A 284 -6.05 -4.84 -8.38
C TYR A 284 -5.68 -5.87 -9.44
N ASP A 285 -4.46 -6.31 -9.39
CA ASP A 285 -4.06 -7.53 -10.07
C ASP A 285 -4.91 -8.71 -9.54
N SER A 286 -5.48 -9.49 -10.43
CA SER A 286 -6.42 -10.55 -10.07
C SER A 286 -5.73 -11.74 -9.39
N ILE A 287 -4.45 -11.93 -9.65
CA ILE A 287 -3.65 -13.06 -9.16
C ILE A 287 -2.95 -12.68 -7.85
N THR A 288 -2.22 -11.56 -7.86
CA THR A 288 -1.36 -11.16 -6.74
C THR A 288 -2.08 -10.29 -5.70
N GLY A 289 -3.23 -9.72 -6.04
CA GLY A 289 -3.91 -8.73 -5.20
C GLY A 289 -3.22 -7.36 -5.17
N ARG A 290 -2.14 -7.16 -5.94
CA ARG A 290 -1.39 -5.90 -5.98
C ARG A 290 -2.26 -4.76 -6.52
N PRO A 291 -2.23 -3.57 -5.89
CA PRO A 291 -2.87 -2.39 -6.44
C PRO A 291 -2.28 -2.01 -7.82
N LEU A 292 -3.14 -1.80 -8.80
CA LEU A 292 -2.75 -1.46 -10.17
C LEU A 292 -3.13 -0.05 -10.58
N ALA A 293 -4.20 0.50 -10.06
CA ALA A 293 -4.66 1.85 -10.37
C ALA A 293 -5.54 2.42 -9.26
N GLY A 294 -5.59 3.74 -9.21
CA GLY A 294 -6.44 4.48 -8.27
C GLY A 294 -6.34 5.97 -8.48
N TYR A 295 -6.76 6.72 -7.49
CA TYR A 295 -6.74 8.18 -7.51
C TYR A 295 -6.02 8.73 -6.29
N LEU A 296 -5.54 9.95 -6.42
CA LEU A 296 -5.09 10.82 -5.35
C LEU A 296 -5.47 12.28 -5.66
N ALA A 297 -5.44 13.13 -4.66
CA ALA A 297 -5.55 14.58 -4.84
C ALA A 297 -4.23 15.23 -4.45
N SER A 298 -3.79 16.22 -5.22
CA SER A 298 -2.50 16.88 -4.98
C SER A 298 -2.52 18.31 -5.52
N ASN A 299 -1.71 19.18 -4.92
CA ASN A 299 -1.43 20.52 -5.43
C ASN A 299 -0.05 20.58 -6.13
N ARG A 300 0.26 19.56 -6.93
CA ARG A 300 1.48 19.49 -7.75
C ARG A 300 1.56 20.66 -8.71
N SER A 301 2.75 20.90 -9.26
CA SER A 301 3.03 22.07 -10.12
C SER A 301 2.19 22.15 -11.39
N ASP A 302 1.59 21.05 -11.85
CA ASP A 302 0.70 20.96 -13.01
C ASP A 302 -0.79 21.07 -12.64
N SER A 303 -1.12 21.28 -11.35
CA SER A 303 -2.48 21.54 -10.88
C SER A 303 -2.99 22.92 -11.36
N PHE A 304 -4.31 23.06 -11.46
CA PHE A 304 -4.94 24.33 -11.74
C PHE A 304 -5.12 25.13 -10.45
N PHE A 305 -4.67 26.38 -10.44
CA PHE A 305 -4.73 27.22 -9.24
C PHE A 305 -5.63 28.45 -9.46
N LEU A 306 -6.36 28.83 -8.39
CA LEU A 306 -7.19 30.04 -8.39
C LEU A 306 -6.37 31.31 -8.20
N THR A 307 -5.35 31.29 -7.37
CA THR A 307 -4.63 32.50 -6.93
C THR A 307 -3.13 32.38 -7.09
N ASP A 308 -2.50 31.49 -6.35
CA ASP A 308 -1.08 31.25 -6.41
C ASP A 308 -0.79 29.75 -6.35
N THR A 309 0.46 29.38 -6.43
CA THR A 309 0.90 27.99 -6.60
C THR A 309 0.72 27.10 -5.38
N SER A 310 0.08 27.55 -4.32
CA SER A 310 -0.06 26.81 -3.07
C SER A 310 -1.48 26.40 -2.73
N CYS A 311 -2.51 27.00 -3.37
CA CYS A 311 -3.88 26.58 -3.14
C CYS A 311 -4.23 25.35 -3.96
N CYS A 312 -5.33 24.74 -3.58
CA CYS A 312 -6.20 23.97 -4.45
C CYS A 312 -5.59 22.63 -4.92
N ASN A 313 -6.25 21.55 -4.56
CA ASN A 313 -5.87 20.21 -4.99
C ASN A 313 -6.62 19.85 -6.26
N ASP A 314 -5.93 19.21 -7.19
CA ASP A 314 -6.50 18.56 -8.37
C ASP A 314 -6.49 17.04 -8.20
N LEU A 315 -7.34 16.35 -8.93
CA LEU A 315 -7.38 14.89 -8.97
C LEU A 315 -6.40 14.35 -9.99
N TYR A 316 -5.67 13.35 -9.56
CA TYR A 316 -4.74 12.58 -10.36
C TYR A 316 -5.14 11.11 -10.36
N GLU A 317 -4.95 10.46 -11.48
CA GLU A 317 -5.00 9.01 -11.58
C GLU A 317 -3.58 8.45 -11.48
N TRP A 318 -3.38 7.46 -10.65
CA TRP A 318 -2.14 6.70 -10.62
C TRP A 318 -2.38 5.30 -11.20
N ARG A 319 -1.41 4.82 -11.97
CA ARG A 319 -1.43 3.49 -12.58
C ARG A 319 -0.06 2.84 -12.44
N ALA A 320 -0.04 1.53 -12.17
CA ALA A 320 1.16 0.73 -12.30
C ALA A 320 1.59 0.77 -13.77
N GLU A 321 2.84 1.14 -14.05
CA GLU A 321 3.39 1.01 -15.38
C GLU A 321 3.54 -0.48 -15.70
N SER A 322 2.82 -0.96 -16.71
CA SER A 322 3.16 -2.20 -17.38
C SER A 322 4.44 -1.94 -18.17
N GLY A 323 5.42 -2.83 -18.10
CA GLY A 323 6.70 -2.66 -18.82
C GLY A 323 6.60 -2.52 -20.36
N GLU A 324 5.38 -2.41 -20.90
CA GLU A 324 5.12 -2.39 -22.33
C GLU A 324 4.78 -1.01 -22.94
N GLN A 325 4.76 0.08 -22.17
CA GLN A 325 4.48 1.42 -22.74
C GLN A 325 5.67 2.36 -22.64
N ARG A 326 6.67 2.09 -23.46
CA ARG A 326 7.72 3.07 -23.81
C ARG A 326 7.86 3.18 -25.32
N ALA A 327 6.82 3.63 -26.00
CA ALA A 327 6.92 4.09 -27.38
C ALA A 327 5.67 4.87 -27.81
N GLU A 328 5.46 6.06 -27.30
CA GLU A 328 4.64 7.09 -27.97
C GLU A 328 4.88 8.44 -27.30
N ASP A 329 6.04 9.02 -27.54
CA ASP A 329 6.29 10.48 -27.57
C ASP A 329 7.65 10.72 -28.21
N THR A 330 7.75 10.50 -29.51
CA THR A 330 8.78 11.11 -30.35
C THR A 330 8.24 11.27 -31.77
N VAL A 331 8.02 12.53 -32.11
CA VAL A 331 8.11 13.16 -33.43
C VAL A 331 8.16 12.21 -34.63
N SER A 332 7.09 12.27 -35.43
CA SER A 332 6.99 11.72 -36.78
C SER A 332 8.10 12.23 -37.70
N ILE A 333 8.95 11.32 -38.16
CA ILE A 333 9.64 11.43 -39.44
C ILE A 333 9.34 10.14 -40.21
N ALA A 334 8.63 10.29 -41.30
CA ALA A 334 8.34 9.20 -42.20
C ALA A 334 9.61 8.74 -42.91
N VAL A 335 9.89 7.44 -42.90
CA VAL A 335 10.61 6.73 -43.95
C VAL A 335 10.00 5.34 -44.12
N ASP A 336 9.69 5.09 -45.37
CA ASP A 336 9.02 3.95 -45.97
C ASP A 336 9.89 2.68 -45.99
N THR A 337 9.19 1.55 -46.15
CA THR A 337 9.59 0.25 -46.70
C THR A 337 9.85 -0.92 -45.75
N THR A 338 8.79 -1.75 -45.67
CA THR A 338 8.74 -3.22 -45.79
C THR A 338 9.99 -4.04 -45.46
N THR A 339 9.93 -4.80 -44.37
CA THR A 339 10.21 -6.25 -44.40
C THR A 339 9.52 -6.93 -43.20
N VAL A 340 8.65 -7.88 -43.55
CA VAL A 340 7.96 -8.77 -42.61
C VAL A 340 8.96 -9.85 -42.21
N LEU A 341 9.26 -9.95 -40.90
CA LEU A 341 9.82 -11.14 -40.31
C LEU A 341 8.99 -11.52 -39.08
N HIS A 342 8.23 -12.57 -39.25
CA HIS A 342 7.56 -13.26 -38.15
C HIS A 342 8.60 -13.84 -37.22
N SER A 343 8.61 -13.38 -35.96
CA SER A 343 9.13 -14.14 -34.83
C SER A 343 7.99 -14.42 -33.86
N PRO A 344 7.86 -15.64 -33.33
CA PRO A 344 6.77 -15.97 -32.41
C PRO A 344 6.92 -15.20 -31.12
N LEU A 345 5.80 -14.64 -30.64
CA LEU A 345 5.70 -13.98 -29.34
C LEU A 345 6.19 -14.94 -28.24
N SER A 346 7.39 -14.70 -27.75
CA SER A 346 7.85 -15.28 -26.51
C SER A 346 7.07 -14.62 -25.36
N THR A 347 6.48 -15.46 -24.56
CA THR A 347 5.74 -15.11 -23.35
C THR A 347 6.68 -14.37 -22.38
N LEU A 348 6.57 -13.05 -22.28
CA LEU A 348 7.26 -12.25 -21.28
C LEU A 348 6.73 -12.66 -19.90
N HIS A 349 7.48 -13.48 -19.19
CA HIS A 349 7.26 -13.73 -17.77
C HIS A 349 7.63 -12.47 -16.99
N SER A 350 6.65 -11.67 -16.58
CA SER A 350 6.85 -10.55 -15.68
C SER A 350 7.10 -11.08 -14.27
N PHE A 351 8.37 -11.16 -13.85
CA PHE A 351 8.70 -11.48 -12.45
C PHE A 351 8.39 -10.30 -11.55
N THR A 352 7.62 -10.55 -10.48
CA THR A 352 7.38 -9.57 -9.44
C THR A 352 8.38 -9.77 -8.32
N PHE A 353 9.24 -8.79 -8.10
CA PHE A 353 10.16 -8.72 -6.97
C PHE A 353 9.58 -7.88 -5.84
N PRO A 354 9.99 -8.13 -4.58
CA PRO A 354 10.94 -9.15 -4.14
C PRO A 354 10.32 -10.54 -4.08
N LEU A 355 11.15 -11.55 -4.25
CA LEU A 355 10.76 -12.95 -4.13
C LEU A 355 11.27 -13.50 -2.79
N TYR A 356 10.35 -13.97 -1.95
CA TYR A 356 10.66 -14.46 -0.61
C TYR A 356 10.93 -15.96 -0.60
N LEU A 357 12.01 -16.36 0.05
CA LEU A 357 12.40 -17.75 0.22
C LEU A 357 12.45 -18.11 1.70
N TYR A 358 11.67 -19.09 2.09
CA TYR A 358 11.48 -19.47 3.47
C TYR A 358 12.36 -20.65 3.87
N PHE A 359 12.85 -20.62 5.09
CA PHE A 359 13.62 -21.68 5.71
C PHE A 359 12.93 -22.19 6.94
N HIS A 360 13.07 -23.50 7.22
CA HIS A 360 12.78 -24.00 8.57
C HIS A 360 13.74 -23.35 9.57
N ASN A 361 13.33 -23.29 10.84
CA ASN A 361 14.11 -22.67 11.90
C ASN A 361 15.55 -23.20 11.92
N ASP A 362 16.51 -22.27 12.07
CA ASP A 362 17.94 -22.52 12.13
C ASP A 362 18.57 -23.24 10.90
N GLU A 363 17.84 -23.36 9.81
CA GLU A 363 18.36 -23.90 8.53
C GLU A 363 19.04 -22.79 7.70
N PRO A 364 20.10 -23.12 6.93
CA PRO A 364 20.80 -24.42 6.86
C PRO A 364 21.79 -24.60 8.00
N ASP A 365 22.19 -25.85 8.22
CA ASP A 365 23.21 -26.29 9.16
C ASP A 365 22.96 -25.79 10.60
N PRO A 366 21.93 -26.33 11.28
CA PRO A 366 21.56 -25.91 12.64
C PRO A 366 22.74 -25.86 13.59
N MET A 367 22.80 -24.82 14.44
CA MET A 367 23.84 -24.57 15.45
C MET A 367 25.24 -24.29 14.88
N SER A 368 25.41 -24.17 13.57
CA SER A 368 26.68 -23.84 12.95
C SER A 368 27.13 -22.40 13.26
N ARG A 369 28.39 -22.21 13.55
CA ARG A 369 29.03 -20.90 13.75
C ARG A 369 29.81 -20.41 12.51
N LYS A 370 29.49 -20.95 11.34
CA LYS A 370 30.05 -20.51 10.07
C LYS A 370 29.02 -19.67 9.32
N GLY A 371 29.45 -18.68 8.54
CA GLY A 371 28.61 -17.93 7.60
C GLY A 371 28.45 -18.61 6.24
N THR A 372 29.08 -19.81 6.04
CA THR A 372 29.04 -20.60 4.80
C THR A 372 28.37 -21.93 5.01
N THR A 373 27.84 -22.52 3.95
CA THR A 373 27.23 -23.84 3.92
C THR A 373 27.50 -24.52 2.58
N GLU A 374 27.48 -25.85 2.56
CA GLU A 374 27.46 -26.64 1.33
C GLU A 374 26.02 -27.05 0.94
N THR A 375 25.07 -26.86 1.84
CA THR A 375 23.65 -27.18 1.64
C THR A 375 23.03 -26.26 0.59
N SER A 376 22.34 -26.82 -0.41
CA SER A 376 21.58 -26.04 -1.39
C SER A 376 20.23 -25.59 -0.81
N TYR A 377 19.72 -24.42 -1.25
CA TYR A 377 18.36 -24.01 -0.90
C TYR A 377 17.30 -25.02 -1.37
N THR A 378 17.49 -25.70 -2.48
CA THR A 378 16.61 -26.79 -2.93
C THR A 378 16.44 -27.85 -1.84
N ASP A 379 17.51 -28.22 -1.13
CA ASP A 379 17.45 -29.21 -0.07
C ASP A 379 16.78 -28.67 1.19
N CYS A 380 17.01 -27.39 1.53
CA CYS A 380 16.33 -26.72 2.64
C CYS A 380 14.81 -26.65 2.38
N GLN A 381 14.42 -26.21 1.20
CA GLN A 381 13.01 -26.09 0.79
C GLN A 381 12.31 -27.45 0.82
N ARG A 382 12.94 -28.49 0.26
CA ARG A 382 12.38 -29.86 0.26
C ARG A 382 12.14 -30.36 1.68
N ARG A 383 13.11 -30.18 2.60
CA ARG A 383 12.95 -30.57 4.00
C ARG A 383 11.84 -29.76 4.68
N TYR A 384 11.75 -28.46 4.42
CA TYR A 384 10.71 -27.61 4.99
C TYR A 384 9.32 -28.01 4.48
N ALA A 385 9.17 -28.26 3.19
CA ALA A 385 7.90 -28.70 2.60
C ALA A 385 7.40 -30.03 3.18
N GLN A 386 8.31 -30.96 3.54
CA GLN A 386 7.96 -32.22 4.18
C GLN A 386 7.35 -32.06 5.59
N LEU A 387 7.63 -30.93 6.27
CA LEU A 387 7.07 -30.63 7.58
C LEU A 387 5.64 -30.10 7.55
N ARG A 388 5.04 -29.89 6.36
CA ARG A 388 3.67 -29.38 6.18
C ARG A 388 2.66 -30.06 7.11
N GLY A 389 2.60 -31.39 7.10
CA GLY A 389 1.64 -32.15 7.90
C GLY A 389 1.81 -31.93 9.40
N GLU A 390 3.04 -31.76 9.88
CA GLU A 390 3.34 -31.45 11.28
C GLU A 390 2.87 -30.04 11.65
N TYR A 391 3.13 -29.03 10.81
CA TYR A 391 2.72 -27.66 11.06
C TYR A 391 1.20 -27.51 11.02
N VAL A 392 0.52 -28.12 10.06
CA VAL A 392 -0.95 -28.14 9.95
C VAL A 392 -1.58 -28.87 11.13
N GLY A 393 -1.05 -30.03 11.52
CA GLY A 393 -1.57 -30.82 12.63
C GLY A 393 -1.39 -30.19 14.03
N ARG A 394 -0.52 -29.17 14.16
CA ARG A 394 -0.33 -28.40 15.42
C ARG A 394 -1.33 -27.27 15.59
N GLN A 395 -2.11 -26.94 14.57
CA GLN A 395 -3.10 -25.86 14.63
C GLN A 395 -4.30 -26.26 15.48
N THR A 396 -4.87 -25.29 16.19
CA THR A 396 -5.97 -25.52 17.14
C THR A 396 -7.35 -25.32 16.55
N SER A 397 -7.45 -24.73 15.34
CA SER A 397 -8.70 -24.55 14.62
C SER A 397 -8.58 -24.97 13.15
N ALA A 398 -9.71 -25.32 12.54
CA ALA A 398 -9.77 -25.66 11.11
C ALA A 398 -9.38 -24.46 10.21
N ALA A 399 -9.69 -23.23 10.65
CA ALA A 399 -9.31 -22.02 9.94
C ALA A 399 -7.79 -21.81 9.95
N ASP A 400 -7.13 -22.00 11.10
CA ASP A 400 -5.68 -21.88 11.22
C ASP A 400 -4.96 -23.00 10.45
N SER A 401 -5.55 -24.22 10.40
CA SER A 401 -5.04 -25.32 9.58
C SER A 401 -5.08 -24.97 8.10
N ALA A 402 -6.19 -24.41 7.61
CA ALA A 402 -6.33 -23.98 6.21
C ALA A 402 -5.34 -22.87 5.84
N LEU A 403 -5.13 -21.89 6.72
CA LEU A 403 -4.13 -20.83 6.52
C LEU A 403 -2.70 -21.38 6.50
N MET A 404 -2.39 -22.38 7.32
CA MET A 404 -1.08 -23.03 7.30
C MET A 404 -0.88 -23.84 6.02
N GLU A 405 -1.92 -24.51 5.53
CA GLU A 405 -1.86 -25.19 4.22
C GLU A 405 -1.61 -24.19 3.08
N GLU A 406 -2.35 -23.09 3.06
CA GLU A 406 -2.16 -22.01 2.07
C GLU A 406 -0.75 -21.41 2.13
N PHE A 407 -0.19 -21.23 3.33
CA PHE A 407 1.21 -20.79 3.48
C PHE A 407 2.18 -21.76 2.83
N PHE A 408 2.03 -23.07 3.06
CA PHE A 408 2.92 -24.04 2.42
C PHE A 408 2.75 -24.07 0.90
N ASP A 409 1.52 -24.02 0.39
CA ASP A 409 1.24 -24.03 -1.04
C ASP A 409 1.76 -22.76 -1.73
N SER A 410 1.44 -21.57 -1.22
CA SER A 410 1.76 -20.31 -1.89
C SER A 410 3.18 -19.81 -1.60
N CYS A 411 3.66 -19.95 -0.34
CA CYS A 411 4.92 -19.35 0.09
C CYS A 411 6.09 -20.33 0.03
N VAL A 412 5.94 -21.57 0.49
CA VAL A 412 7.05 -22.52 0.52
C VAL A 412 7.23 -23.20 -0.84
N VAL A 413 6.15 -23.67 -1.45
CA VAL A 413 6.18 -24.35 -2.76
C VAL A 413 6.08 -23.34 -3.90
N GLY A 414 5.06 -22.48 -3.91
CA GLY A 414 4.81 -21.55 -5.01
C GLY A 414 5.93 -20.53 -5.22
N ASN A 415 6.60 -20.05 -4.14
CA ASN A 415 7.77 -19.18 -4.33
C ASN A 415 9.00 -19.93 -4.85
N TYR A 416 9.14 -21.22 -4.54
CA TYR A 416 10.20 -22.03 -5.11
C TYR A 416 10.00 -22.22 -6.63
N GLU A 417 8.78 -22.50 -7.09
CA GLU A 417 8.43 -22.56 -8.51
C GLU A 417 8.71 -21.23 -9.23
N ARG A 418 8.47 -20.10 -8.57
CA ARG A 418 8.83 -18.78 -9.11
C ARG A 418 10.33 -18.57 -9.24
N VAL A 419 11.13 -19.14 -8.34
CA VAL A 419 12.60 -19.12 -8.48
C VAL A 419 13.05 -19.94 -9.67
N GLU A 420 12.44 -21.10 -9.90
CA GLU A 420 12.75 -21.93 -11.08
C GLU A 420 12.44 -21.15 -12.38
N ALA A 421 11.28 -20.51 -12.45
CA ALA A 421 10.93 -19.64 -13.58
C ALA A 421 11.87 -18.41 -13.71
N LEU A 422 12.34 -17.84 -12.59
CA LEU A 422 13.36 -16.80 -12.62
C LEU A 422 14.68 -17.30 -13.21
N PHE A 423 15.07 -18.51 -12.89
CA PHE A 423 16.30 -19.11 -13.43
C PHE A 423 16.17 -19.39 -14.93
N ASP A 424 15.01 -19.82 -15.42
CA ASP A 424 14.76 -19.95 -16.85
C ASP A 424 14.89 -18.60 -17.58
N TYR A 425 14.36 -17.52 -16.98
CA TYR A 425 14.53 -16.17 -17.52
C TYR A 425 16.00 -15.71 -17.49
N ILE A 426 16.74 -15.97 -16.42
CA ILE A 426 18.17 -15.63 -16.32
C ILE A 426 18.95 -16.35 -17.43
N GLU A 427 18.65 -17.61 -17.69
CA GLU A 427 19.23 -18.39 -18.77
C GLU A 427 19.01 -17.72 -20.13
N GLU A 428 17.76 -17.37 -20.45
CA GLU A 428 17.40 -16.70 -21.70
C GLU A 428 18.19 -15.38 -21.87
N GLN A 429 18.26 -14.56 -20.81
CA GLN A 429 18.98 -13.29 -20.86
C GLN A 429 20.49 -13.45 -21.03
N LEU A 430 21.08 -14.49 -20.41
CA LEU A 430 22.51 -14.79 -20.58
C LEU A 430 22.83 -15.30 -21.98
N ASP A 431 21.92 -16.07 -22.59
CA ASP A 431 22.05 -16.57 -23.97
C ASP A 431 21.91 -15.44 -25.00
N GLU A 432 21.10 -14.43 -24.72
CA GLU A 432 21.02 -13.19 -25.49
C GLU A 432 22.26 -12.30 -25.34
N GLY A 433 23.21 -12.66 -24.47
CA GLY A 433 24.46 -11.94 -24.26
C GLY A 433 24.36 -10.81 -23.22
N HIS A 434 23.29 -10.73 -22.45
CA HIS A 434 23.14 -9.78 -21.37
C HIS A 434 23.96 -10.17 -20.15
N SER A 435 24.41 -9.18 -19.38
CA SER A 435 24.96 -9.39 -18.03
C SER A 435 23.86 -9.09 -16.99
N ILE A 436 23.85 -9.85 -15.89
CA ILE A 436 22.80 -9.80 -14.89
C ILE A 436 23.39 -9.56 -13.50
N VAL A 437 22.76 -8.68 -12.73
CA VAL A 437 23.03 -8.51 -11.30
C VAL A 437 21.79 -8.89 -10.51
N LEU A 438 21.94 -9.88 -9.62
CA LEU A 438 20.89 -10.36 -8.72
C LEU A 438 21.18 -9.90 -7.29
N THR A 439 20.33 -9.07 -6.70
CA THR A 439 20.51 -8.59 -5.31
C THR A 439 19.70 -9.44 -4.34
N ILE A 440 20.37 -9.99 -3.33
CA ILE A 440 19.79 -10.91 -2.34
C ILE A 440 20.06 -10.41 -0.92
N ALA A 441 19.02 -10.37 -0.07
CA ALA A 441 19.13 -10.11 1.35
C ALA A 441 18.78 -11.35 2.17
N GLY A 442 19.63 -11.72 3.12
CA GLY A 442 19.40 -12.82 4.05
C GLY A 442 18.98 -12.30 5.43
N TYR A 443 17.99 -12.96 6.01
CA TYR A 443 17.46 -12.62 7.33
C TYR A 443 17.39 -13.84 8.24
N ALA A 444 17.38 -13.62 9.56
CA ALA A 444 17.19 -14.64 10.59
C ALA A 444 16.18 -14.16 11.62
N SER A 445 15.37 -15.07 12.17
CA SER A 445 14.44 -14.73 13.26
C SER A 445 15.18 -14.33 14.54
N PRO A 446 14.62 -13.46 15.40
CA PRO A 446 15.29 -12.93 16.59
C PRO A 446 15.38 -13.93 17.75
N VAL A 447 15.43 -15.23 17.48
CA VAL A 447 15.45 -16.29 18.50
C VAL A 447 16.83 -16.46 19.16
N PHE A 448 17.90 -16.08 18.45
CA PHE A 448 19.28 -16.22 18.91
C PHE A 448 19.98 -14.86 19.08
N HIS A 449 21.24 -14.87 19.55
CA HIS A 449 22.07 -13.66 19.65
C HIS A 449 22.38 -13.08 18.27
N ASN A 450 22.54 -11.76 18.20
CA ASN A 450 22.77 -11.02 16.95
C ASN A 450 23.92 -11.59 16.12
N ASP A 451 25.05 -11.96 16.73
CA ASP A 451 26.19 -12.51 16.00
C ASP A 451 25.85 -13.84 15.32
N TYR A 452 25.06 -14.68 15.98
CA TYR A 452 24.60 -15.95 15.41
C TYR A 452 23.62 -15.72 14.27
N ASN A 453 22.68 -14.79 14.45
CA ASN A 453 21.71 -14.44 13.42
C ASN A 453 22.36 -13.82 12.19
N GLN A 454 23.43 -13.06 12.37
CA GLN A 454 24.24 -12.56 11.26
C GLN A 454 24.84 -13.72 10.45
N LEU A 455 25.48 -14.68 11.11
CA LEU A 455 26.04 -15.88 10.45
C LEU A 455 24.95 -16.75 9.80
N LEU A 456 23.77 -16.86 10.42
CA LEU A 456 22.65 -17.59 9.83
C LEU A 456 22.14 -16.89 8.56
N SER A 457 22.06 -15.58 8.54
CA SER A 457 21.68 -14.83 7.34
C SER A 457 22.66 -15.01 6.19
N GLU A 458 23.95 -15.03 6.49
CA GLU A 458 25.01 -15.33 5.51
C GLU A 458 24.90 -16.77 4.96
N ARG A 459 24.65 -17.76 5.83
CA ARG A 459 24.46 -19.16 5.41
C ARG A 459 23.23 -19.31 4.48
N ARG A 460 22.13 -18.60 4.75
CA ARG A 460 20.95 -18.60 3.89
C ARG A 460 21.24 -18.06 2.51
N ILE A 461 22.00 -16.98 2.42
CA ILE A 461 22.48 -16.47 1.13
C ILE A 461 23.39 -17.50 0.45
N ALA A 462 24.34 -18.08 1.17
CA ALA A 462 25.23 -19.09 0.63
C ALA A 462 24.49 -20.33 0.08
N SER A 463 23.43 -20.77 0.76
CA SER A 463 22.62 -21.91 0.29
C SER A 463 21.90 -21.61 -1.01
N PHE A 464 21.42 -20.38 -1.21
CA PHE A 464 20.83 -19.96 -2.47
C PHE A 464 21.87 -19.88 -3.60
N ILE A 465 23.06 -19.38 -3.31
CA ILE A 465 24.18 -19.34 -4.27
C ILE A 465 24.57 -20.77 -4.68
N ASN A 466 24.55 -21.73 -3.74
CA ASN A 466 24.80 -23.15 -4.06
C ASN A 466 23.70 -23.71 -4.99
N MET A 467 22.43 -23.36 -4.76
CA MET A 467 21.35 -23.72 -5.69
C MET A 467 21.58 -23.13 -7.08
N LEU A 468 21.92 -21.83 -7.16
CA LEU A 468 22.16 -21.14 -8.41
C LEU A 468 23.33 -21.77 -9.18
N ARG A 469 24.47 -22.02 -8.50
CA ARG A 469 25.65 -22.67 -9.12
C ARG A 469 25.39 -24.12 -9.56
N GLY A 470 24.53 -24.86 -8.86
CA GLY A 470 24.18 -26.23 -9.16
C GLY A 470 23.04 -26.40 -10.16
N TRP A 471 22.38 -25.33 -10.57
CA TRP A 471 21.22 -25.38 -11.44
C TRP A 471 21.50 -26.07 -12.76
N ARG A 472 20.66 -27.07 -13.12
CA ARG A 472 20.77 -27.86 -14.36
C ARG A 472 22.20 -28.33 -14.65
N GLY A 473 22.87 -28.83 -13.63
CA GLY A 473 24.23 -29.38 -13.79
C GLY A 473 25.34 -28.34 -13.83
N GLY A 474 25.11 -27.12 -13.32
CA GLY A 474 26.14 -26.08 -13.21
C GLY A 474 26.08 -24.99 -14.29
N MET A 475 24.96 -24.89 -14.98
CA MET A 475 24.75 -23.96 -16.09
C MET A 475 25.15 -22.51 -15.80
N PHE A 476 24.89 -22.03 -14.59
CA PHE A 476 25.24 -20.66 -14.20
C PHE A 476 26.65 -20.50 -13.62
N ALA A 477 27.36 -21.60 -13.36
CA ALA A 477 28.67 -21.53 -12.73
C ALA A 477 29.67 -20.71 -13.58
N ASP A 478 29.76 -20.99 -14.89
CA ASP A 478 30.64 -20.26 -15.81
C ASP A 478 30.22 -18.77 -15.92
N ALA A 479 28.92 -18.48 -16.01
CA ALA A 479 28.42 -17.10 -16.07
C ALA A 479 28.71 -16.32 -14.80
N MET A 480 28.71 -16.97 -13.64
CA MET A 480 29.08 -16.36 -12.36
C MET A 480 30.61 -16.11 -12.28
N ASP A 481 31.42 -17.06 -12.74
CA ASP A 481 32.88 -16.96 -12.73
C ASP A 481 33.34 -15.88 -13.74
N ASP A 482 32.70 -15.76 -14.89
CA ASP A 482 32.92 -14.71 -15.89
C ASP A 482 32.28 -13.36 -15.55
N ARG A 483 31.58 -13.26 -14.42
CA ARG A 483 30.84 -12.06 -13.96
C ARG A 483 29.74 -11.59 -14.91
N ARG A 484 29.24 -12.47 -15.76
CA ARG A 484 28.01 -12.21 -16.54
C ARG A 484 26.76 -12.35 -15.67
N LEU A 485 26.84 -13.19 -14.63
CA LEU A 485 25.85 -13.25 -13.56
C LEU A 485 26.52 -12.91 -12.22
N THR A 486 26.12 -11.79 -11.62
CA THR A 486 26.68 -11.31 -10.33
C THR A 486 25.61 -11.36 -9.26
N VAL A 487 25.96 -11.84 -8.06
CA VAL A 487 25.08 -11.85 -6.90
C VAL A 487 25.57 -10.82 -5.86
N GLU A 488 24.80 -9.76 -5.69
CA GLU A 488 25.00 -8.81 -4.60
C GLU A 488 24.37 -9.33 -3.31
N GLN A 489 25.19 -9.54 -2.28
CA GLN A 489 24.80 -10.18 -1.03
C GLN A 489 24.62 -9.14 0.06
N LYS A 490 23.47 -9.16 0.75
CA LYS A 490 23.14 -8.28 1.90
C LYS A 490 22.73 -9.14 3.10
N PRO A 491 23.68 -9.60 3.92
CA PRO A 491 23.33 -10.30 5.16
C PRO A 491 22.85 -9.28 6.19
N MET A 492 21.55 -9.31 6.52
CA MET A 492 20.88 -8.31 7.35
C MET A 492 20.79 -8.72 8.84
N GLY A 493 21.14 -9.97 9.18
CA GLY A 493 21.07 -10.48 10.54
C GLY A 493 19.64 -10.65 11.03
N VAL A 494 19.22 -9.90 12.04
CA VAL A 494 17.91 -10.06 12.68
C VAL A 494 16.82 -9.32 11.92
N ASP A 495 15.77 -10.05 11.56
CA ASP A 495 14.47 -9.50 11.19
C ASP A 495 13.36 -10.44 11.73
N ASN A 496 12.15 -9.90 11.89
CA ASN A 496 10.97 -10.69 12.27
C ASN A 496 10.56 -11.70 11.17
N ASN A 497 11.13 -11.60 9.97
CA ASN A 497 10.92 -12.50 8.85
C ASN A 497 12.13 -13.43 8.65
N SER A 498 11.99 -14.70 9.00
CA SER A 498 13.02 -15.73 8.78
C SER A 498 13.15 -16.11 7.31
N SER A 499 13.53 -15.18 6.43
CA SER A 499 13.52 -15.39 5.00
C SER A 499 14.80 -14.92 4.31
N LEU A 500 15.00 -15.42 3.11
CA LEU A 500 15.92 -14.86 2.14
C LEU A 500 15.09 -14.12 1.09
N ILE A 501 15.52 -12.94 0.68
CA ILE A 501 14.78 -12.09 -0.25
C ILE A 501 15.63 -11.81 -1.47
N ILE A 502 15.10 -12.13 -2.64
CA ILE A 502 15.65 -11.70 -3.92
C ILE A 502 15.00 -10.36 -4.26
N HIS A 503 15.76 -9.27 -4.19
CA HIS A 503 15.21 -7.92 -4.31
C HIS A 503 14.96 -7.49 -5.75
N HIS A 504 15.90 -7.71 -6.64
CA HIS A 504 15.77 -7.33 -8.05
C HIS A 504 16.85 -7.97 -8.91
N LEU A 505 16.62 -7.88 -10.20
CA LEU A 505 17.53 -8.30 -11.24
C LEU A 505 17.73 -7.10 -12.19
N THR A 506 18.98 -6.76 -12.50
CA THR A 506 19.30 -5.68 -13.42
C THR A 506 20.28 -6.13 -14.49
N THR A 507 20.12 -5.59 -15.69
CA THR A 507 21.13 -5.68 -16.75
C THR A 507 21.94 -4.37 -16.71
N PRO A 508 23.28 -4.39 -16.52
CA PRO A 508 24.07 -3.17 -16.54
C PRO A 508 23.97 -2.48 -17.89
N SER A 509 23.42 -1.27 -17.92
CA SER A 509 23.44 -0.41 -19.09
C SER A 509 24.88 0.06 -19.34
N THR A 510 25.43 -0.16 -20.53
CA THR A 510 26.67 0.46 -21.00
C THR A 510 26.42 1.93 -21.32
N ALA A 511 26.33 2.80 -20.30
CA ALA A 511 26.32 4.25 -20.46
C ALA A 511 26.86 4.93 -19.21
N PHE A 512 27.75 5.87 -19.43
CA PHE A 512 28.53 6.70 -18.51
C PHE A 512 27.76 7.30 -17.34
N PRO A 513 28.41 7.54 -16.19
CA PRO A 513 27.77 8.17 -15.04
C PRO A 513 27.55 9.67 -15.28
N PRO A 514 26.41 10.24 -14.95
CA PRO A 514 26.25 11.68 -14.87
C PRO A 514 26.85 12.20 -13.55
N ARG A 515 27.85 13.07 -13.72
CA ARG A 515 28.28 14.00 -12.67
C ARG A 515 27.13 14.94 -12.35
N TRP A 516 26.65 14.95 -11.12
CA TRP A 516 26.14 16.15 -10.45
C TRP A 516 26.21 15.93 -8.95
N LEU A 517 27.20 16.53 -8.36
CA LEU A 517 27.28 16.88 -6.95
C LEU A 517 27.33 18.40 -6.92
N ALA A 518 26.48 19.00 -6.16
CA ALA A 518 26.77 20.07 -5.18
C ALA A 518 25.67 21.14 -5.10
N ALA A 519 25.21 21.29 -3.88
CA ALA A 519 24.89 22.54 -3.20
C ALA A 519 23.56 23.24 -3.56
N SER A 520 22.62 23.36 -2.63
CA SER A 520 22.70 24.46 -1.66
C SER A 520 21.57 24.36 -0.62
N ARG A 521 21.95 24.51 0.63
CA ARG A 521 21.03 24.78 1.75
C ARG A 521 20.56 26.23 1.62
N SER A 522 19.26 26.46 1.72
CA SER A 522 18.77 27.73 2.24
C SER A 522 17.46 27.48 2.99
N ALA A 523 17.48 27.86 4.24
CA ALA A 523 16.36 27.92 5.13
C ALA A 523 15.35 28.96 4.62
N VAL A 524 14.08 28.60 4.54
CA VAL A 524 12.99 29.58 4.44
C VAL A 524 11.93 29.26 5.49
N ALA A 525 11.56 30.34 6.14
CA ALA A 525 10.77 30.48 7.32
C ALA A 525 9.37 29.87 7.22
N ARG A 526 8.95 29.30 8.36
CA ARG A 526 7.56 29.02 8.71
C ARG A 526 6.73 30.33 8.63
N ARG A 527 5.65 30.28 7.91
CA ARG A 527 4.50 31.16 8.13
C ARG A 527 3.20 30.38 7.91
N ASP A 528 2.39 30.46 8.90
CA ASP A 528 1.06 29.96 9.10
C ASP A 528 0.16 30.03 7.87
N ASN A 529 -0.32 28.87 7.39
CA ASN A 529 -1.47 28.79 6.52
C ASN A 529 -2.47 27.78 7.09
N PHE A 530 -3.24 28.25 8.05
CA PHE A 530 -4.30 27.48 8.73
C PHE A 530 -5.57 27.28 7.87
N PHE A 531 -5.63 27.78 6.65
CA PHE A 531 -6.88 27.90 5.89
C PHE A 531 -7.11 26.82 4.81
N SER A 532 -6.17 25.93 4.52
CA SER A 532 -6.32 24.98 3.40
C SER A 532 -6.88 23.60 3.74
N PHE A 533 -7.09 23.25 4.99
CA PHE A 533 -7.29 21.85 5.39
C PHE A 533 -8.72 21.44 5.75
N PHE A 534 -9.64 22.38 5.86
CA PHE A 534 -11.03 22.06 6.21
C PHE A 534 -11.96 21.78 5.03
N LEU A 535 -11.46 21.91 3.81
CA LEU A 535 -12.31 21.72 2.62
C LEU A 535 -11.82 20.59 1.74
#